data_e0c48488f6ba8a9f740908014b65965b
#
_entry.id   e0c48488f6ba8a9f740908014b65965b
#
_cell.length_a   1.000
_cell.length_b   1.000
_cell.length_c   1.000
_cell.angle_alpha   90.00
_cell.angle_beta   90.00
_cell.angle_gamma   90.00
#
_symmetry.space_group_name_H-M   'P 1'
#
loop_
_entity.id
_entity.type
_entity.pdbx_description
1 polymer ?
#
loop_
_entity_poly.entity_id
_entity_poly.type
_entity_poly.pdbx_seq_one_letter_code
_entity_poly.pdbx_strand_id
1 'polypeptide(L)'
;MFKKWVLLPYVVLGICLAIGLLIGMAPDLLGDVIPRHGVIGRMLASANQRKIEDSQHTVMVVPDYVRRVVTLGAGTVDLVSVAGEPYVVATDESPYSSGAVINGRVQPTVESIQSYEPDVVVAPDTTPPGLVASLRAAGIPVFIYTMKDSLKDISLNTKQVATLFNSTSAESSINSSVMNVKKQVEPHKNDVKPVIVLYNPTHGLYRSGVLRDMIEMIHGIDGAGNLKIIERGKDPNVLSDVWDYRASSPTFNMQENMGTKADLIRINPDVIFVPTRYIDKLPDYKEDLNAVIKDPQLQNVTAIKKGYVYPIHEMHIMSYSSWMYFGMQQMSKWLYGDWSYDNFVKYQSVSAN
;
A
#
# COMPACT_ATOMS: atom_id res chain seq x y z
N MET A 1 -38.44 35.76 -42.44
CA MET A 1 -38.34 34.83 -41.27
C MET A 1 -37.31 33.71 -41.44
N PHE A 2 -36.35 33.81 -42.36
CA PHE A 2 -35.43 32.73 -42.77
C PHE A 2 -33.99 32.91 -42.34
N LYS A 3 -33.60 33.97 -41.61
CA LYS A 3 -32.19 34.23 -41.24
C LYS A 3 -31.70 33.59 -39.92
N LYS A 4 -32.59 33.07 -39.10
CA LYS A 4 -32.17 32.51 -37.80
C LYS A 4 -31.65 31.06 -37.85
N TRP A 5 -31.97 30.31 -38.88
CA TRP A 5 -31.57 28.90 -38.99
C TRP A 5 -30.19 28.67 -39.63
N VAL A 6 -29.65 29.66 -40.31
CA VAL A 6 -28.31 29.56 -40.94
C VAL A 6 -27.19 29.76 -39.92
N LEU A 7 -27.45 30.43 -38.81
CA LEU A 7 -26.45 30.67 -37.76
C LEU A 7 -26.28 29.49 -36.79
N LEU A 8 -27.27 28.60 -36.67
CA LEU A 8 -27.26 27.49 -35.72
C LEU A 8 -26.08 26.51 -35.95
N PRO A 9 -25.78 26.02 -37.18
CA PRO A 9 -24.66 25.14 -37.42
C PRO A 9 -23.31 25.81 -37.15
N TYR A 10 -23.16 27.11 -37.39
CA TYR A 10 -21.90 27.83 -37.07
C TYR A 10 -21.70 28.03 -35.56
N VAL A 11 -22.79 28.27 -34.82
CA VAL A 11 -22.74 28.34 -33.35
C VAL A 11 -22.40 26.97 -32.76
N VAL A 12 -23.00 25.89 -33.27
CA VAL A 12 -22.68 24.52 -32.83
C VAL A 12 -21.24 24.16 -33.19
N LEU A 13 -20.78 24.51 -34.38
CA LEU A 13 -19.40 24.28 -34.80
C LEU A 13 -18.40 25.08 -33.94
N GLY A 14 -18.73 26.34 -33.61
CA GLY A 14 -17.92 27.18 -32.72
C GLY A 14 -17.83 26.63 -31.30
N ILE A 15 -18.95 26.13 -30.77
CA ILE A 15 -18.97 25.48 -29.45
C ILE A 15 -18.16 24.18 -29.47
N CYS A 16 -18.28 23.36 -30.51
CA CYS A 16 -17.49 22.13 -30.65
C CYS A 16 -15.98 22.42 -30.79
N LEU A 17 -15.61 23.49 -31.55
CA LEU A 17 -14.22 23.93 -31.64
C LEU A 17 -13.69 24.51 -30.34
N ALA A 18 -14.48 25.28 -29.60
CA ALA A 18 -14.09 25.80 -28.28
C ALA A 18 -13.94 24.69 -27.26
N ILE A 19 -14.82 23.70 -27.25
CA ILE A 19 -14.73 22.52 -26.42
C ILE A 19 -13.50 21.69 -26.83
N GLY A 20 -13.25 21.50 -28.13
CA GLY A 20 -12.07 20.79 -28.63
C GLY A 20 -10.74 21.47 -28.26
N LEU A 21 -10.70 22.81 -28.30
CA LEU A 21 -9.56 23.62 -27.88
C LEU A 21 -9.33 23.55 -26.34
N LEU A 22 -10.41 23.62 -25.56
CA LEU A 22 -10.36 23.47 -24.11
C LEU A 22 -9.89 22.06 -23.69
N ILE A 23 -10.33 21.01 -24.39
CA ILE A 23 -9.90 19.63 -24.18
C ILE A 23 -8.41 19.47 -24.52
N GLY A 24 -7.93 20.12 -25.57
CA GLY A 24 -6.52 20.09 -25.98
C GLY A 24 -5.59 20.88 -25.07
N MET A 25 -6.07 21.93 -24.41
CA MET A 25 -5.26 22.84 -23.57
C MET A 25 -5.30 22.54 -22.07
N ALA A 26 -6.36 21.89 -21.57
CA ALA A 26 -6.49 21.56 -20.15
C ALA A 26 -7.37 20.31 -19.98
N PRO A 27 -6.89 19.12 -20.36
CA PRO A 27 -7.64 17.87 -20.19
C PRO A 27 -8.00 17.61 -18.72
N ASP A 28 -7.22 18.15 -17.79
CA ASP A 28 -7.41 17.96 -16.36
C ASP A 28 -8.59 18.73 -15.77
N LEU A 29 -8.90 19.91 -16.32
CA LEU A 29 -10.01 20.76 -15.87
C LEU A 29 -11.39 20.25 -16.28
N LEU A 30 -11.48 19.52 -17.39
CA LEU A 30 -12.76 19.06 -17.95
C LEU A 30 -13.18 17.67 -17.42
N GLY A 31 -12.23 16.88 -16.95
CA GLY A 31 -12.48 15.53 -16.42
C GLY A 31 -13.41 15.52 -15.20
N ASP A 32 -13.38 16.58 -14.40
CA ASP A 32 -14.22 16.71 -13.20
C ASP A 32 -15.60 17.32 -13.48
N VAL A 33 -15.75 17.99 -14.63
CA VAL A 33 -16.97 18.74 -14.98
C VAL A 33 -17.89 17.95 -15.91
N ILE A 34 -17.35 17.03 -16.71
CA ILE A 34 -18.15 16.27 -17.70
C ILE A 34 -18.49 14.89 -17.14
N PRO A 35 -19.78 14.62 -16.82
CA PRO A 35 -20.20 13.29 -16.40
C PRO A 35 -19.89 12.25 -17.49
N ARG A 36 -19.24 11.17 -17.14
CA ARG A 36 -18.88 10.09 -18.08
C ARG A 36 -20.07 9.32 -18.64
N HIS A 37 -21.23 9.43 -17.99
CA HIS A 37 -22.50 8.83 -18.43
C HIS A 37 -23.03 9.41 -19.74
N GLY A 38 -22.59 10.62 -20.14
CA GLY A 38 -23.01 11.25 -21.38
C GLY A 38 -22.25 10.73 -22.60
N VAL A 39 -22.86 10.90 -23.79
CA VAL A 39 -22.20 10.55 -25.06
C VAL A 39 -20.84 11.25 -25.21
N ILE A 40 -20.73 12.49 -24.75
CA ILE A 40 -19.49 13.29 -24.79
C ILE A 40 -18.42 12.69 -23.86
N GLY A 41 -18.78 12.31 -22.63
CA GLY A 41 -17.84 11.69 -21.68
C GLY A 41 -17.28 10.35 -22.20
N ARG A 42 -18.12 9.54 -22.84
CA ARG A 42 -17.68 8.28 -23.49
C ARG A 42 -16.80 8.52 -24.72
N MET A 43 -17.11 9.51 -25.55
CA MET A 43 -16.27 9.89 -26.69
C MET A 43 -14.90 10.40 -26.25
N LEU A 44 -14.84 11.19 -25.17
CA LEU A 44 -13.58 11.70 -24.62
C LEU A 44 -12.72 10.58 -23.99
N ALA A 45 -13.34 9.67 -23.27
CA ALA A 45 -12.65 8.50 -22.70
C ALA A 45 -12.14 7.56 -23.78
N SER A 46 -12.76 7.50 -24.96
CA SER A 46 -12.33 6.67 -26.07
C SER A 46 -11.30 7.33 -27.00
N ALA A 47 -11.12 8.66 -26.93
CA ALA A 47 -10.30 9.40 -27.87
C ALA A 47 -8.80 9.18 -27.67
N ASN A 48 -8.36 8.99 -26.41
CA ASN A 48 -6.95 8.76 -26.07
C ASN A 48 -6.85 7.54 -25.15
N GLN A 49 -6.48 6.43 -25.76
CA GLN A 49 -6.29 5.14 -25.07
C GLN A 49 -4.89 4.61 -25.35
N ARG A 50 -4.33 3.93 -24.36
CA ARG A 50 -3.05 3.26 -24.50
C ARG A 50 -3.14 1.80 -24.04
N LYS A 51 -2.22 1.00 -24.58
CA LYS A 51 -2.05 -0.39 -24.18
C LYS A 51 -1.03 -0.47 -23.06
N ILE A 52 -1.36 -1.22 -22.02
CA ILE A 52 -0.46 -1.57 -20.93
C ILE A 52 -0.52 -3.07 -20.69
N GLU A 53 0.56 -3.60 -20.14
CA GLU A 53 0.73 -5.01 -19.81
C GLU A 53 0.85 -5.15 -18.29
N ASP A 54 0.13 -6.11 -17.73
CA ASP A 54 0.19 -6.43 -16.30
C ASP A 54 1.30 -7.47 -15.99
N SER A 55 1.46 -7.84 -14.72
CA SER A 55 2.48 -8.81 -14.31
C SER A 55 2.22 -10.24 -14.81
N GLN A 56 1.04 -10.50 -15.34
CA GLN A 56 0.67 -11.78 -15.95
C GLN A 56 0.81 -11.76 -17.49
N HIS A 57 1.47 -10.73 -18.03
CA HIS A 57 1.60 -10.50 -19.47
C HIS A 57 0.26 -10.32 -20.19
N THR A 58 -0.78 -9.90 -19.48
CA THR A 58 -2.07 -9.57 -20.08
C THR A 58 -2.07 -8.13 -20.55
N VAL A 59 -2.26 -7.95 -21.85
CA VAL A 59 -2.39 -6.61 -22.45
C VAL A 59 -3.82 -6.12 -22.29
N MET A 60 -3.99 -4.92 -21.76
CA MET A 60 -5.26 -4.23 -21.63
C MET A 60 -5.21 -2.83 -22.22
N VAL A 61 -6.38 -2.29 -22.51
CA VAL A 61 -6.55 -0.92 -22.99
C VAL A 61 -7.10 -0.08 -21.86
N VAL A 62 -6.42 1.01 -21.53
CA VAL A 62 -6.84 1.98 -20.51
C VAL A 62 -6.82 3.39 -21.09
N PRO A 63 -7.55 4.36 -20.51
CA PRO A 63 -7.39 5.76 -20.86
C PRO A 63 -5.95 6.25 -20.67
N ASP A 64 -5.49 7.21 -21.47
CA ASP A 64 -4.17 7.84 -21.27
C ASP A 64 -4.01 8.41 -19.86
N TYR A 65 -5.10 8.93 -19.30
CA TYR A 65 -5.19 9.41 -17.92
C TYR A 65 -6.13 8.52 -17.13
N VAL A 66 -5.57 7.60 -16.37
CA VAL A 66 -6.32 6.78 -15.42
C VAL A 66 -6.64 7.65 -14.20
N ARG A 67 -7.92 7.83 -13.89
CA ARG A 67 -8.40 8.67 -12.78
C ARG A 67 -9.19 7.88 -11.75
N ARG A 68 -10.02 6.96 -12.20
CA ARG A 68 -10.96 6.20 -11.37
C ARG A 68 -10.45 4.78 -11.22
N VAL A 69 -10.02 4.45 -10.02
CA VAL A 69 -9.46 3.12 -9.73
C VAL A 69 -10.33 2.44 -8.68
N VAL A 70 -10.65 1.19 -8.90
CA VAL A 70 -11.11 0.28 -7.84
C VAL A 70 -9.94 -0.61 -7.47
N THR A 71 -9.66 -0.72 -6.19
CA THR A 71 -8.60 -1.58 -5.66
C THR A 71 -9.20 -2.80 -4.98
N LEU A 72 -8.61 -3.97 -5.22
CA LEU A 72 -8.95 -5.21 -4.54
C LEU A 72 -7.69 -5.78 -3.89
N GLY A 73 -7.84 -6.32 -2.69
CA GLY A 73 -6.77 -6.95 -1.95
C GLY A 73 -5.98 -6.04 -1.01
N ALA A 74 -5.50 -6.64 0.06
CA ALA A 74 -4.78 -5.94 1.12
C ALA A 74 -3.52 -5.24 0.59
N GLY A 75 -3.33 -3.97 0.96
CA GLY A 75 -2.20 -3.14 0.54
C GLY A 75 -2.30 -2.57 -0.88
N THR A 76 -3.32 -2.96 -1.66
CA THR A 76 -3.46 -2.48 -3.05
C THR A 76 -3.76 -0.99 -3.10
N VAL A 77 -4.57 -0.48 -2.17
CA VAL A 77 -4.86 0.95 -2.09
C VAL A 77 -3.60 1.77 -1.85
N ASP A 78 -2.73 1.31 -0.96
CA ASP A 78 -1.47 1.99 -0.65
C ASP A 78 -0.50 1.93 -1.83
N LEU A 79 -0.41 0.75 -2.48
CA LEU A 79 0.41 0.57 -3.67
C LEU A 79 -0.01 1.54 -4.80
N VAL A 80 -1.32 1.64 -5.05
CA VAL A 80 -1.88 2.51 -6.09
C VAL A 80 -1.71 3.99 -5.74
N SER A 81 -1.96 4.38 -4.49
CA SER A 81 -1.83 5.77 -4.04
C SER A 81 -0.41 6.30 -4.17
N VAL A 82 0.57 5.48 -3.83
CA VAL A 82 1.98 5.85 -3.96
C VAL A 82 2.45 5.83 -5.42
N ALA A 83 1.90 4.93 -6.24
CA ALA A 83 2.32 4.79 -7.63
C ALA A 83 1.96 6.00 -8.50
N GLY A 84 0.86 6.71 -8.22
CA GLY A 84 0.43 7.78 -9.12
C GLY A 84 -0.60 8.76 -8.59
N GLU A 85 -0.95 8.70 -7.32
CA GLU A 85 -1.95 9.59 -6.68
C GLU A 85 -3.31 9.65 -7.41
N PRO A 86 -3.86 8.52 -7.90
CA PRO A 86 -5.16 8.54 -8.57
C PRO A 86 -6.30 8.67 -7.56
N TYR A 87 -7.50 8.97 -8.08
CA TYR A 87 -8.72 8.78 -7.32
C TYR A 87 -9.01 7.28 -7.15
N VAL A 88 -8.81 6.73 -5.96
CA VAL A 88 -9.38 5.43 -5.62
C VAL A 88 -10.86 5.65 -5.32
N VAL A 89 -11.73 5.22 -6.24
CA VAL A 89 -13.18 5.44 -6.11
C VAL A 89 -13.83 4.42 -5.17
N ALA A 90 -13.25 3.23 -5.06
CA ALA A 90 -13.68 2.23 -4.11
C ALA A 90 -12.57 1.20 -3.82
N THR A 91 -12.64 0.59 -2.65
CA THR A 91 -11.76 -0.49 -2.22
C THR A 91 -12.55 -1.54 -1.47
N ASP A 92 -12.14 -2.80 -1.52
CA ASP A 92 -12.66 -3.87 -0.66
C ASP A 92 -11.98 -3.88 0.72
N GLU A 93 -10.92 -3.09 0.89
CA GLU A 93 -10.20 -2.95 2.14
C GLU A 93 -10.83 -1.93 3.08
N SER A 94 -10.49 -2.04 4.37
CA SER A 94 -10.73 -0.96 5.32
C SER A 94 -9.76 0.18 5.00
N PRO A 95 -10.23 1.41 4.78
CA PRO A 95 -9.38 2.53 4.40
C PRO A 95 -8.51 2.96 5.58
N TYR A 96 -7.27 2.46 5.61
CA TYR A 96 -6.21 2.99 6.47
C TYR A 96 -5.21 3.83 5.66
N SER A 97 -5.50 4.07 4.37
CA SER A 97 -4.58 4.74 3.46
C SER A 97 -4.54 6.24 3.71
N SER A 98 -3.36 6.73 3.96
CA SER A 98 -3.05 8.16 3.88
C SER A 98 -3.03 8.58 2.41
N GLY A 99 -3.98 9.38 1.97
CA GLY A 99 -3.88 10.14 0.74
C GLY A 99 -4.75 9.71 -0.44
N ALA A 100 -5.34 8.53 -0.46
CA ALA A 100 -6.31 8.18 -1.51
C ALA A 100 -7.70 8.69 -1.17
N VAL A 101 -8.35 9.38 -2.11
CA VAL A 101 -9.77 9.72 -1.98
C VAL A 101 -10.58 8.46 -2.27
N ILE A 102 -11.25 7.93 -1.25
CA ILE A 102 -12.05 6.71 -1.34
C ILE A 102 -13.52 7.08 -1.20
N ASN A 103 -14.32 6.78 -2.22
CA ASN A 103 -15.76 7.01 -2.19
C ASN A 103 -16.52 5.97 -1.37
N GLY A 104 -15.99 4.76 -1.27
CA GLY A 104 -16.65 3.72 -0.49
C GLY A 104 -15.95 2.37 -0.50
N ARG A 105 -16.49 1.47 0.32
CA ARG A 105 -16.09 0.07 0.36
C ARG A 105 -16.92 -0.70 -0.66
N VAL A 106 -16.26 -1.44 -1.54
CA VAL A 106 -16.91 -2.23 -2.58
C VAL A 106 -16.98 -3.70 -2.18
N GLN A 107 -18.13 -4.33 -2.46
CA GLN A 107 -18.20 -5.79 -2.48
C GLN A 107 -17.54 -6.28 -3.78
N PRO A 108 -16.64 -7.28 -3.76
CA PRO A 108 -15.93 -7.72 -4.95
C PRO A 108 -16.83 -8.55 -5.88
N THR A 109 -17.93 -7.96 -6.36
CA THR A 109 -18.79 -8.48 -7.41
C THR A 109 -18.70 -7.61 -8.65
N VAL A 110 -19.00 -8.17 -9.82
CA VAL A 110 -18.95 -7.42 -11.10
C VAL A 110 -19.85 -6.19 -11.06
N GLU A 111 -21.09 -6.38 -10.57
CA GLU A 111 -22.12 -5.33 -10.52
C GLU A 111 -21.70 -4.20 -9.57
N SER A 112 -21.17 -4.57 -8.40
CA SER A 112 -20.72 -3.60 -7.41
C SER A 112 -19.51 -2.80 -7.92
N ILE A 113 -18.53 -3.44 -8.52
CA ILE A 113 -17.36 -2.80 -9.10
C ILE A 113 -17.77 -1.91 -10.28
N GLN A 114 -18.65 -2.40 -11.17
CA GLN A 114 -19.13 -1.66 -12.33
C GLN A 114 -19.88 -0.39 -11.94
N SER A 115 -20.59 -0.38 -10.80
CA SER A 115 -21.33 0.80 -10.32
C SER A 115 -20.42 1.99 -10.01
N TYR A 116 -19.15 1.75 -9.75
CA TYR A 116 -18.14 2.80 -9.54
C TYR A 116 -17.51 3.31 -10.84
N GLU A 117 -17.83 2.70 -11.99
CA GLU A 117 -17.29 3.07 -13.30
C GLU A 117 -15.76 3.27 -13.32
N PRO A 118 -15.00 2.27 -12.92
CA PRO A 118 -13.55 2.41 -12.88
C PRO A 118 -12.94 2.48 -14.29
N ASP A 119 -11.87 3.23 -14.44
CA ASP A 119 -10.99 3.16 -15.61
C ASP A 119 -10.21 1.85 -15.63
N VAL A 120 -9.86 1.36 -14.42
CA VAL A 120 -9.15 0.12 -14.21
C VAL A 120 -9.45 -0.40 -12.80
N VAL A 121 -9.49 -1.72 -12.67
CA VAL A 121 -9.39 -2.43 -11.38
C VAL A 121 -7.95 -2.85 -11.21
N VAL A 122 -7.35 -2.54 -10.05
CA VAL A 122 -6.01 -3.03 -9.67
C VAL A 122 -6.18 -4.09 -8.59
N ALA A 123 -5.58 -5.25 -8.78
CA ALA A 123 -5.75 -6.38 -7.91
C ALA A 123 -4.50 -7.28 -7.86
N PRO A 124 -4.24 -8.00 -6.75
CA PRO A 124 -3.18 -9.00 -6.68
C PRO A 124 -3.53 -10.26 -7.46
N ASP A 125 -2.52 -11.05 -7.79
CA ASP A 125 -2.65 -12.35 -8.47
C ASP A 125 -3.36 -13.42 -7.61
N THR A 126 -3.56 -13.14 -6.32
CA THR A 126 -4.37 -13.95 -5.41
C THR A 126 -5.87 -13.73 -5.57
N THR A 127 -6.29 -12.71 -6.36
CA THR A 127 -7.70 -12.44 -6.64
C THR A 127 -8.33 -13.62 -7.38
N PRO A 128 -9.55 -14.07 -7.00
CA PRO A 128 -10.19 -15.23 -7.63
C PRO A 128 -10.24 -15.12 -9.16
N PRO A 129 -9.68 -16.08 -9.90
CA PRO A 129 -9.61 -16.02 -11.38
C PRO A 129 -10.97 -15.85 -12.05
N GLY A 130 -12.03 -16.43 -11.46
CA GLY A 130 -13.40 -16.29 -11.95
C GLY A 130 -13.91 -14.86 -11.88
N LEU A 131 -13.58 -14.11 -10.82
CA LEU A 131 -13.92 -12.69 -10.71
C LEU A 131 -13.17 -11.86 -11.76
N VAL A 132 -11.86 -12.09 -11.92
CA VAL A 132 -11.03 -11.40 -12.92
C VAL A 132 -11.58 -11.64 -14.33
N ALA A 133 -11.90 -12.89 -14.67
CA ALA A 133 -12.46 -13.23 -15.97
C ALA A 133 -13.82 -12.56 -16.21
N SER A 134 -14.69 -12.53 -15.18
CA SER A 134 -16.01 -11.89 -15.27
C SER A 134 -15.93 -10.37 -15.43
N LEU A 135 -15.00 -9.70 -14.72
CA LEU A 135 -14.75 -8.27 -14.88
C LEU A 135 -14.26 -7.94 -16.30
N ARG A 136 -13.30 -8.71 -16.81
CA ARG A 136 -12.78 -8.54 -18.18
C ARG A 136 -13.86 -8.79 -19.22
N ALA A 137 -14.71 -9.79 -19.03
CA ALA A 137 -15.86 -10.08 -19.90
C ALA A 137 -16.91 -8.94 -19.88
N ALA A 138 -17.06 -8.24 -18.77
CA ALA A 138 -17.88 -7.04 -18.64
C ALA A 138 -17.23 -5.77 -19.24
N GLY A 139 -16.04 -5.90 -19.85
CA GLY A 139 -15.31 -4.79 -20.47
C GLY A 139 -14.56 -3.91 -19.46
N ILE A 140 -14.37 -4.34 -18.22
CA ILE A 140 -13.63 -3.61 -17.21
C ILE A 140 -12.17 -4.04 -17.26
N PRO A 141 -11.21 -3.13 -17.51
CA PRO A 141 -9.79 -3.45 -17.47
C PRO A 141 -9.38 -3.89 -16.06
N VAL A 142 -8.66 -5.02 -15.94
CA VAL A 142 -8.16 -5.51 -14.67
C VAL A 142 -6.65 -5.69 -14.77
N PHE A 143 -5.92 -4.88 -14.01
CA PHE A 143 -4.47 -4.91 -13.87
C PHE A 143 -4.09 -5.81 -12.69
N ILE A 144 -3.40 -6.90 -12.98
CA ILE A 144 -2.95 -7.84 -11.96
C ILE A 144 -1.47 -7.60 -11.67
N TYR A 145 -1.14 -7.43 -10.39
CA TYR A 145 0.24 -7.45 -9.93
C TYR A 145 0.52 -8.74 -9.15
N THR A 146 1.77 -9.22 -9.21
CA THR A 146 2.17 -10.45 -8.53
C THR A 146 2.61 -10.13 -7.11
N MET A 147 1.96 -10.73 -6.11
CA MET A 147 2.36 -10.61 -4.72
C MET A 147 3.45 -11.61 -4.38
N LYS A 148 4.64 -11.11 -4.02
CA LYS A 148 5.73 -11.91 -3.47
C LYS A 148 6.26 -11.23 -2.21
N ASP A 149 6.70 -12.06 -1.28
CA ASP A 149 7.13 -11.62 0.05
C ASP A 149 8.60 -11.15 0.03
N SER A 150 8.88 -10.07 -0.73
CA SER A 150 10.21 -9.41 -0.74
C SER A 150 10.12 -7.91 -1.04
N LEU A 151 11.05 -7.12 -0.52
CA LEU A 151 11.17 -5.68 -0.84
C LEU A 151 11.40 -5.44 -2.35
N LYS A 152 12.16 -6.32 -2.99
CA LYS A 152 12.41 -6.23 -4.43
C LYS A 152 11.11 -6.30 -5.22
N ASP A 153 10.22 -7.22 -4.87
CA ASP A 153 8.95 -7.39 -5.58
C ASP A 153 8.00 -6.22 -5.32
N ILE A 154 7.99 -5.65 -4.11
CA ILE A 154 7.28 -4.39 -3.83
C ILE A 154 7.76 -3.28 -4.76
N SER A 155 9.07 -3.10 -4.92
CA SER A 155 9.62 -2.11 -5.84
C SER A 155 9.20 -2.36 -7.30
N LEU A 156 9.23 -3.60 -7.76
CA LEU A 156 8.81 -3.98 -9.10
C LEU A 156 7.32 -3.70 -9.32
N ASN A 157 6.47 -4.10 -8.37
CA ASN A 157 5.03 -3.88 -8.46
C ASN A 157 4.70 -2.39 -8.44
N THR A 158 5.37 -1.61 -7.59
CA THR A 158 5.19 -0.15 -7.56
C THR A 158 5.50 0.47 -8.92
N LYS A 159 6.61 0.05 -9.57
CA LYS A 159 6.96 0.51 -10.92
C LYS A 159 5.94 0.08 -11.98
N GLN A 160 5.48 -1.16 -11.93
CA GLN A 160 4.48 -1.66 -12.87
C GLN A 160 3.14 -0.92 -12.72
N VAL A 161 2.65 -0.75 -11.48
CA VAL A 161 1.41 -0.01 -11.22
C VAL A 161 1.57 1.47 -11.60
N ALA A 162 2.76 2.07 -11.41
CA ALA A 162 3.04 3.45 -11.80
C ALA A 162 2.90 3.68 -13.31
N THR A 163 3.06 2.64 -14.15
CA THR A 163 2.80 2.76 -15.59
C THR A 163 1.35 3.10 -15.89
N LEU A 164 0.39 2.73 -15.02
CA LEU A 164 -1.01 3.14 -15.14
C LEU A 164 -1.20 4.67 -15.09
N PHE A 165 -0.28 5.38 -14.43
CA PHE A 165 -0.39 6.80 -14.14
C PHE A 165 0.66 7.66 -14.87
N ASN A 166 1.50 7.06 -15.70
CA ASN A 166 2.67 7.71 -16.30
C ASN A 166 3.57 8.39 -15.25
N SER A 167 3.67 7.81 -14.05
CA SER A 167 4.37 8.37 -12.89
C SER A 167 5.73 7.70 -12.66
N THR A 168 6.71 8.51 -12.23
CA THR A 168 8.02 8.05 -11.76
C THR A 168 8.29 8.45 -10.31
N SER A 169 7.34 9.11 -9.65
CA SER A 169 7.51 9.65 -8.29
C SER A 169 7.79 8.57 -7.26
N ALA A 170 7.06 7.45 -7.34
CA ALA A 170 7.22 6.32 -6.43
C ALA A 170 8.60 5.67 -6.53
N GLU A 171 9.14 5.52 -7.74
CA GLU A 171 10.50 5.00 -7.92
C GLU A 171 11.55 5.92 -7.32
N SER A 172 11.41 7.23 -7.50
CA SER A 172 12.31 8.22 -6.91
C SER A 172 12.25 8.18 -5.39
N SER A 173 11.07 8.02 -4.80
CA SER A 173 10.86 7.90 -3.36
C SER A 173 11.52 6.64 -2.78
N ILE A 174 11.32 5.49 -3.42
CA ILE A 174 11.96 4.22 -3.04
C ILE A 174 13.48 4.35 -3.09
N ASN A 175 14.02 4.86 -4.20
CA ASN A 175 15.47 5.03 -4.36
C ASN A 175 16.06 5.95 -3.30
N SER A 176 15.38 7.06 -2.98
CA SER A 176 15.79 7.99 -1.93
C SER A 176 15.80 7.31 -0.56
N SER A 177 14.79 6.52 -0.23
CA SER A 177 14.73 5.76 1.03
C SER A 177 15.89 4.77 1.14
N VAL A 178 16.16 4.00 0.07
CA VAL A 178 17.26 3.04 0.02
C VAL A 178 18.62 3.73 0.18
N MET A 179 18.82 4.86 -0.50
CA MET A 179 20.08 5.63 -0.38
C MET A 179 20.27 6.17 1.03
N ASN A 180 19.23 6.69 1.67
CA ASN A 180 19.30 7.20 3.03
C ASN A 180 19.67 6.09 4.03
N VAL A 181 19.04 4.91 3.89
CA VAL A 181 19.38 3.76 4.75
C VAL A 181 20.83 3.33 4.54
N LYS A 182 21.28 3.18 3.29
CA LYS A 182 22.67 2.82 3.00
C LYS A 182 23.66 3.80 3.63
N LYS A 183 23.39 5.11 3.53
CA LYS A 183 24.23 6.16 4.13
C LYS A 183 24.31 6.04 5.66
N GLN A 184 23.20 5.69 6.31
CA GLN A 184 23.17 5.49 7.77
C GLN A 184 23.88 4.21 8.20
N VAL A 185 23.75 3.14 7.43
CA VAL A 185 24.31 1.82 7.75
C VAL A 185 25.81 1.73 7.44
N GLU A 186 26.31 2.46 6.43
CA GLU A 186 27.71 2.34 5.96
C GLU A 186 28.76 2.52 7.06
N PRO A 187 28.65 3.47 8.02
CA PRO A 187 29.60 3.54 9.13
C PRO A 187 29.62 2.31 10.04
N HIS A 188 28.54 1.56 10.07
CA HIS A 188 28.29 0.43 10.98
C HIS A 188 28.44 -0.94 10.32
N LYS A 189 28.85 -1.00 9.06
CA LYS A 189 28.92 -2.25 8.28
C LYS A 189 29.85 -3.31 8.85
N ASN A 190 30.79 -2.92 9.68
CA ASN A 190 31.75 -3.82 10.36
C ASN A 190 31.36 -4.12 11.81
N ASP A 191 30.29 -3.51 12.32
CA ASP A 191 29.82 -3.75 13.68
C ASP A 191 29.14 -5.12 13.77
N VAL A 192 28.99 -5.61 14.99
CA VAL A 192 28.22 -6.84 15.24
C VAL A 192 26.76 -6.56 14.93
N LYS A 193 26.18 -7.38 14.06
CA LYS A 193 24.77 -7.24 13.67
C LYS A 193 23.84 -7.51 14.85
N PRO A 194 22.96 -6.58 15.24
CA PRO A 194 22.00 -6.81 16.29
C PRO A 194 20.92 -7.82 15.85
N VAL A 195 20.47 -8.66 16.77
CA VAL A 195 19.29 -9.50 16.59
C VAL A 195 18.06 -8.62 16.80
N ILE A 196 17.25 -8.48 15.76
CA ILE A 196 16.10 -7.58 15.71
C ILE A 196 14.81 -8.39 15.58
N VAL A 197 13.78 -8.00 16.30
CA VAL A 197 12.43 -8.54 16.13
C VAL A 197 11.40 -7.42 16.08
N LEU A 198 10.27 -7.69 15.45
CA LEU A 198 9.06 -6.88 15.54
C LEU A 198 8.06 -7.64 16.40
N TYR A 199 7.60 -7.00 17.46
CA TYR A 199 6.71 -7.63 18.42
C TYR A 199 5.63 -6.67 18.92
N ASN A 200 4.38 -7.11 18.88
CA ASN A 200 3.26 -6.41 19.49
C ASN A 200 2.60 -7.33 20.52
N PRO A 201 2.27 -6.83 21.73
CA PRO A 201 1.70 -7.66 22.81
C PRO A 201 0.39 -8.35 22.42
N THR A 202 -0.40 -7.72 21.56
CA THR A 202 -1.70 -8.25 21.10
C THR A 202 -1.55 -9.26 19.96
N HIS A 203 -0.59 -9.03 19.05
CA HIS A 203 -0.45 -9.80 17.83
C HIS A 203 0.69 -10.82 17.87
N GLY A 204 1.68 -10.63 18.72
CA GLY A 204 2.87 -11.50 18.81
C GLY A 204 4.05 -11.02 17.95
N LEU A 205 4.93 -11.97 17.57
CA LEU A 205 6.11 -11.70 16.74
C LEU A 205 5.74 -11.70 15.26
N TYR A 206 6.03 -10.60 14.58
CA TYR A 206 5.84 -10.47 13.13
C TYR A 206 6.92 -11.19 12.34
N ARG A 207 6.54 -11.83 11.24
CA ARG A 207 7.44 -12.58 10.36
C ARG A 207 6.99 -12.43 8.92
N SER A 208 7.92 -12.10 8.03
CA SER A 208 7.74 -12.19 6.57
C SER A 208 9.09 -12.07 5.87
N GLY A 209 9.15 -12.42 4.60
CA GLY A 209 10.34 -12.22 3.77
C GLY A 209 10.65 -10.74 3.62
N VAL A 210 9.64 -9.89 3.47
CA VAL A 210 9.81 -8.43 3.39
C VAL A 210 10.43 -7.87 4.67
N LEU A 211 9.95 -8.29 5.85
CA LEU A 211 10.52 -7.85 7.12
C LEU A 211 11.96 -8.32 7.29
N ARG A 212 12.27 -9.53 6.84
CA ARG A 212 13.65 -10.02 6.80
C ARG A 212 14.52 -9.12 5.92
N ASP A 213 14.07 -8.81 4.69
CA ASP A 213 14.79 -7.94 3.78
C ASP A 213 15.02 -6.55 4.41
N MET A 214 14.01 -5.99 5.09
CA MET A 214 14.13 -4.71 5.79
C MET A 214 15.19 -4.77 6.90
N ILE A 215 15.17 -5.80 7.72
CA ILE A 215 16.12 -6.02 8.83
C ILE A 215 17.54 -6.22 8.28
N GLU A 216 17.72 -7.02 7.24
CA GLU A 216 19.01 -7.23 6.60
C GLU A 216 19.58 -5.95 5.98
N MET A 217 18.75 -5.15 5.35
CA MET A 217 19.16 -3.87 4.76
C MET A 217 19.62 -2.84 5.80
N ILE A 218 19.11 -2.90 7.02
CA ILE A 218 19.59 -2.08 8.14
C ILE A 218 20.69 -2.74 8.96
N HIS A 219 21.40 -3.69 8.40
CA HIS A 219 22.51 -4.40 9.03
C HIS A 219 22.12 -5.20 10.29
N GLY A 220 20.90 -5.74 10.33
CA GLY A 220 20.40 -6.56 11.41
C GLY A 220 20.35 -8.06 11.06
N ILE A 221 20.00 -8.87 12.06
CA ILE A 221 19.64 -10.29 11.93
C ILE A 221 18.18 -10.42 12.32
N ASP A 222 17.36 -10.99 11.44
CA ASP A 222 15.96 -11.29 11.75
C ASP A 222 15.88 -12.41 12.78
N GLY A 223 15.57 -12.04 14.03
CA GLY A 223 15.45 -12.99 15.14
C GLY A 223 14.26 -13.94 15.01
N ALA A 224 13.21 -13.52 14.29
CA ALA A 224 12.01 -14.32 14.08
C ALA A 224 12.12 -15.25 12.85
N GLY A 225 13.09 -15.04 11.96
CA GLY A 225 13.20 -15.71 10.67
C GLY A 225 13.36 -17.25 10.75
N ASN A 226 13.92 -17.76 11.84
CA ASN A 226 14.16 -19.19 12.04
C ASN A 226 13.11 -19.89 12.91
N LEU A 227 12.05 -19.19 13.33
CA LEU A 227 10.96 -19.84 14.06
C LEU A 227 10.28 -20.85 13.14
N LYS A 228 10.13 -22.09 13.59
CA LYS A 228 9.30 -23.06 12.89
C LYS A 228 7.87 -22.54 12.83
N ILE A 229 7.26 -22.59 11.65
CA ILE A 229 5.84 -22.35 11.47
C ILE A 229 5.14 -23.41 12.30
N ILE A 230 4.54 -23.03 13.41
CA ILE A 230 3.57 -23.87 14.09
C ILE A 230 2.31 -23.69 13.25
N GLU A 231 2.00 -24.67 12.41
CA GLU A 231 0.65 -24.75 11.81
C GLU A 231 -0.31 -24.81 13.02
N ARG A 232 -0.86 -23.66 13.39
CA ARG A 232 -2.02 -23.63 14.28
C ARG A 232 -3.11 -24.30 13.49
N GLY A 233 -3.51 -25.48 13.94
CA GLY A 233 -4.63 -26.20 13.36
C GLY A 233 -5.76 -25.20 13.19
N LYS A 234 -6.39 -25.24 12.02
CA LYS A 234 -7.57 -24.45 11.71
C LYS A 234 -8.56 -24.61 12.85
N ASP A 235 -8.65 -23.64 13.75
CA ASP A 235 -9.77 -23.56 14.67
C ASP A 235 -10.96 -23.06 13.85
N PRO A 236 -11.94 -23.94 13.57
CA PRO A 236 -13.09 -23.57 12.75
C PRO A 236 -13.98 -22.49 13.42
N ASN A 237 -13.71 -22.13 14.67
CA ASN A 237 -14.52 -21.18 15.44
C ASN A 237 -13.90 -19.76 15.49
N VAL A 238 -12.71 -19.57 14.95
CA VAL A 238 -12.10 -18.24 14.83
C VAL A 238 -12.38 -17.71 13.44
N LEU A 239 -13.37 -16.82 13.34
CA LEU A 239 -13.62 -15.90 12.24
C LEU A 239 -14.38 -16.42 11.02
N SER A 240 -15.61 -16.92 11.22
CA SER A 240 -16.55 -17.13 10.09
C SER A 240 -17.25 -15.82 9.61
N ASP A 241 -17.12 -14.70 10.33
CA ASP A 241 -17.94 -13.51 10.05
C ASP A 241 -17.16 -12.28 9.53
N VAL A 242 -15.83 -12.37 9.43
CA VAL A 242 -15.07 -11.40 8.68
C VAL A 242 -14.68 -12.06 7.38
N TRP A 243 -15.20 -11.54 6.28
CA TRP A 243 -14.75 -11.89 4.96
C TRP A 243 -13.22 -11.86 4.95
N ASP A 244 -12.62 -13.05 4.99
CA ASP A 244 -11.19 -13.20 5.12
C ASP A 244 -10.52 -13.06 3.75
N TYR A 245 -10.82 -11.95 3.08
CA TYR A 245 -10.11 -11.47 1.92
C TYR A 245 -8.62 -11.25 2.25
N ARG A 246 -8.33 -11.07 3.51
CA ARG A 246 -7.00 -10.94 4.07
C ARG A 246 -6.22 -12.26 4.08
N ALA A 247 -6.89 -13.42 4.12
CA ALA A 247 -6.23 -14.73 4.12
C ALA A 247 -5.46 -15.04 2.84
N SER A 248 -5.75 -14.33 1.74
CA SER A 248 -5.05 -14.48 0.46
C SER A 248 -3.88 -13.49 0.26
N SER A 249 -3.66 -12.56 1.19
CA SER A 249 -2.56 -11.61 1.13
C SER A 249 -1.30 -12.18 1.79
N PRO A 250 -0.10 -12.11 1.15
CA PRO A 250 1.16 -12.45 1.78
C PRO A 250 1.43 -11.63 3.04
N THR A 251 0.96 -10.38 3.10
CA THR A 251 1.04 -9.53 4.30
C THR A 251 0.11 -10.02 5.39
N PHE A 252 -0.97 -10.71 5.04
CA PHE A 252 -1.93 -11.27 5.99
C PHE A 252 -1.52 -12.66 6.51
N ASN A 253 -0.81 -13.44 5.71
CA ASN A 253 -0.13 -14.65 6.19
C ASN A 253 0.88 -14.35 7.30
N MET A 254 1.24 -13.07 7.53
CA MET A 254 1.99 -12.67 8.72
C MET A 254 1.24 -13.02 10.02
N GLN A 255 -0.08 -12.91 10.08
CA GLN A 255 -0.85 -13.23 11.30
C GLN A 255 -0.90 -14.73 11.58
N GLU A 256 -0.96 -15.57 10.56
CA GLU A 256 -0.92 -17.03 10.72
C GLU A 256 0.45 -17.52 11.17
N ASN A 257 1.50 -16.75 10.95
CA ASN A 257 2.88 -17.09 11.26
C ASN A 257 3.45 -16.32 12.47
N MET A 258 2.61 -15.70 13.29
CA MET A 258 3.09 -14.95 14.45
C MET A 258 3.66 -15.87 15.53
N GLY A 259 4.88 -15.58 15.96
CA GLY A 259 5.49 -16.21 17.12
C GLY A 259 4.88 -15.68 18.43
N THR A 260 5.11 -16.40 19.50
CA THR A 260 4.58 -16.12 20.83
C THR A 260 5.53 -15.24 21.66
N LYS A 261 5.05 -14.74 22.80
CA LYS A 261 5.89 -14.10 23.82
C LYS A 261 7.00 -15.06 24.33
N ALA A 262 6.70 -16.35 24.43
CA ALA A 262 7.71 -17.35 24.81
C ALA A 262 8.84 -17.45 23.77
N ASP A 263 8.50 -17.32 22.48
CA ASP A 263 9.49 -17.26 21.42
C ASP A 263 10.35 -15.99 21.51
N LEU A 264 9.75 -14.84 21.81
CA LEU A 264 10.48 -13.59 22.05
C LEU A 264 11.51 -13.76 23.18
N ILE A 265 11.11 -14.35 24.31
CA ILE A 265 12.01 -14.62 25.44
C ILE A 265 13.13 -15.56 25.02
N ARG A 266 12.83 -16.60 24.27
CA ARG A 266 13.81 -17.59 23.77
C ARG A 266 14.80 -16.99 22.79
N ILE A 267 14.35 -16.11 21.88
CA ILE A 267 15.18 -15.39 20.93
C ILE A 267 16.12 -14.44 21.67
N ASN A 268 15.63 -13.79 22.73
CA ASN A 268 16.36 -12.80 23.51
C ASN A 268 17.01 -11.71 22.63
N PRO A 269 16.22 -10.94 21.85
CA PRO A 269 16.75 -10.01 20.86
C PRO A 269 17.50 -8.83 21.48
N ASP A 270 18.40 -8.24 20.69
CA ASP A 270 19.10 -7.00 21.05
C ASP A 270 18.22 -5.76 20.87
N VAL A 271 17.28 -5.81 19.93
CA VAL A 271 16.36 -4.70 19.60
C VAL A 271 14.95 -5.23 19.38
N ILE A 272 13.96 -4.53 19.90
CA ILE A 272 12.54 -4.76 19.64
C ILE A 272 11.94 -3.53 18.98
N PHE A 273 11.37 -3.70 17.78
CA PHE A 273 10.44 -2.72 17.22
C PHE A 273 9.01 -3.12 17.58
N VAL A 274 8.25 -2.17 18.12
CA VAL A 274 6.85 -2.38 18.51
C VAL A 274 5.97 -1.74 17.46
N PRO A 275 5.30 -2.55 16.62
CA PRO A 275 4.30 -2.03 15.68
C PRO A 275 3.15 -1.40 16.45
N THR A 276 2.88 -0.13 16.15
CA THR A 276 1.83 0.65 16.80
C THR A 276 0.79 1.06 15.76
N ARG A 277 -0.48 0.91 16.10
CA ARG A 277 -1.57 1.36 15.24
C ARG A 277 -1.66 2.87 15.28
N TYR A 278 -1.74 3.46 14.10
CA TYR A 278 -2.13 4.84 13.95
C TYR A 278 -3.66 4.89 13.83
N ILE A 279 -4.31 5.34 14.89
CA ILE A 279 -5.70 5.79 14.83
C ILE A 279 -5.68 7.24 15.27
N ASP A 280 -5.90 8.18 14.37
CA ASP A 280 -6.24 9.62 14.52
C ASP A 280 -5.88 10.38 15.82
N LYS A 281 -5.31 9.72 16.81
CA LYS A 281 -4.95 10.29 18.12
C LYS A 281 -3.60 9.75 18.58
N LEU A 282 -2.65 10.63 18.65
CA LEU A 282 -1.25 10.50 19.10
C LEU A 282 -0.93 9.74 20.42
N PRO A 283 -1.84 9.27 21.27
CA PRO A 283 -1.48 8.59 22.51
C PRO A 283 -1.15 7.11 22.40
N ASP A 284 -1.60 6.43 21.35
CA ASP A 284 -1.68 4.96 21.38
C ASP A 284 -0.33 4.24 21.26
N TYR A 285 0.67 4.85 20.61
CA TYR A 285 2.01 4.25 20.55
C TYR A 285 2.64 4.03 21.94
N LYS A 286 2.30 4.91 22.91
CA LYS A 286 2.82 4.79 24.27
C LYS A 286 2.21 3.61 25.02
N GLU A 287 0.97 3.26 24.72
CA GLU A 287 0.30 2.13 25.34
C GLU A 287 0.94 0.83 24.91
N ASP A 288 1.05 0.56 23.62
CA ASP A 288 1.71 -0.65 23.09
C ASP A 288 3.16 -0.74 23.55
N LEU A 289 3.89 0.37 23.47
CA LEU A 289 5.29 0.44 23.89
C LEU A 289 5.45 0.15 25.39
N ASN A 290 4.59 0.75 26.24
CA ASN A 290 4.59 0.52 27.67
C ASN A 290 4.19 -0.90 28.02
N ALA A 291 3.27 -1.51 27.28
CA ALA A 291 2.88 -2.90 27.46
C ALA A 291 4.05 -3.86 27.23
N VAL A 292 4.95 -3.54 26.33
CA VAL A 292 6.20 -4.31 26.14
C VAL A 292 7.23 -4.00 27.24
N ILE A 293 7.53 -2.72 27.45
CA ILE A 293 8.60 -2.29 28.37
C ILE A 293 8.30 -2.69 29.84
N LYS A 294 7.03 -2.64 30.25
CA LYS A 294 6.63 -2.91 31.63
C LYS A 294 6.16 -4.35 31.86
N ASP A 295 6.19 -5.22 30.85
CA ASP A 295 5.82 -6.62 31.02
C ASP A 295 6.79 -7.35 31.96
N PRO A 296 6.33 -7.87 33.12
CA PRO A 296 7.20 -8.54 34.09
C PRO A 296 7.94 -9.75 33.51
N GLN A 297 7.35 -10.43 32.52
CA GLN A 297 7.96 -11.62 31.88
C GLN A 297 9.07 -11.24 30.90
N LEU A 298 9.09 -10.02 30.40
CA LEU A 298 10.07 -9.55 29.41
C LEU A 298 11.28 -8.83 30.05
N GLN A 299 11.29 -8.60 31.37
CA GLN A 299 12.33 -7.82 32.05
C GLN A 299 13.75 -8.39 31.88
N ASN A 300 13.85 -9.69 31.57
CA ASN A 300 15.14 -10.35 31.33
C ASN A 300 15.61 -10.31 29.88
N VAL A 301 14.77 -9.86 28.94
CA VAL A 301 15.12 -9.73 27.52
C VAL A 301 16.17 -8.63 27.35
N THR A 302 17.20 -8.89 26.58
CA THR A 302 18.35 -7.99 26.35
C THR A 302 17.90 -6.61 25.87
N ALA A 303 16.98 -6.53 24.90
CA ALA A 303 16.44 -5.29 24.39
C ALA A 303 15.78 -4.43 25.48
N ILE A 304 15.02 -5.06 26.39
CA ILE A 304 14.36 -4.35 27.51
C ILE A 304 15.41 -3.82 28.50
N LYS A 305 16.37 -4.66 28.90
CA LYS A 305 17.45 -4.25 29.83
C LYS A 305 18.27 -3.07 29.30
N LYS A 306 18.51 -3.03 27.99
CA LYS A 306 19.31 -1.98 27.34
C LYS A 306 18.46 -0.75 26.93
N GLY A 307 17.13 -0.83 27.02
CA GLY A 307 16.22 0.23 26.58
C GLY A 307 16.13 0.34 25.04
N TYR A 308 16.47 -0.71 24.30
CA TYR A 308 16.41 -0.73 22.83
C TYR A 308 15.05 -1.26 22.35
N VAL A 309 14.00 -0.56 22.74
CA VAL A 309 12.59 -0.84 22.38
C VAL A 309 12.02 0.39 21.72
N TYR A 310 11.67 0.30 20.45
CA TYR A 310 11.30 1.44 19.62
C TYR A 310 9.95 1.24 18.97
N PRO A 311 9.11 2.29 18.88
CA PRO A 311 7.87 2.21 18.11
C PRO A 311 8.17 2.25 16.62
N ILE A 312 7.31 1.57 15.84
CA ILE A 312 7.25 1.69 14.39
C ILE A 312 5.80 1.73 13.95
N HIS A 313 5.50 2.51 12.91
CA HIS A 313 4.14 2.57 12.40
C HIS A 313 3.76 1.23 11.75
N GLU A 314 2.63 0.64 12.16
CA GLU A 314 2.20 -0.68 11.66
C GLU A 314 2.04 -0.70 10.14
N MET A 315 1.50 0.36 9.53
CA MET A 315 1.41 0.47 8.07
C MET A 315 2.77 0.43 7.37
N HIS A 316 3.81 0.95 8.00
CA HIS A 316 5.15 0.96 7.43
C HIS A 316 5.84 -0.41 7.42
N ILE A 317 5.21 -1.42 8.01
CA ILE A 317 5.71 -2.78 8.04
C ILE A 317 4.72 -3.82 7.53
N MET A 318 3.45 -3.41 7.31
CA MET A 318 2.37 -4.31 6.91
C MET A 318 1.73 -3.94 5.57
N SER A 319 1.90 -2.70 5.07
CA SER A 319 1.42 -2.35 3.75
C SER A 319 2.30 -3.01 2.68
N TYR A 320 1.69 -3.65 1.69
CA TYR A 320 2.42 -4.18 0.55
C TYR A 320 2.72 -3.06 -0.47
N SER A 321 3.41 -2.01 -0.02
CA SER A 321 3.68 -0.81 -0.80
C SER A 321 5.04 -0.19 -0.47
N SER A 322 5.37 0.91 -1.12
CA SER A 322 6.59 1.67 -0.84
C SER A 322 6.66 2.22 0.59
N TRP A 323 5.57 2.24 1.37
CA TRP A 323 5.57 2.57 2.79
C TRP A 323 6.52 1.67 3.59
N MET A 324 6.75 0.42 3.17
CA MET A 324 7.73 -0.46 3.81
C MET A 324 9.17 0.06 3.69
N TYR A 325 9.50 0.79 2.64
CA TYR A 325 10.79 1.47 2.52
C TYR A 325 10.93 2.61 3.52
N PHE A 326 9.84 3.31 3.85
CA PHE A 326 9.82 4.29 4.94
C PHE A 326 9.97 3.62 6.31
N GLY A 327 9.32 2.47 6.52
CA GLY A 327 9.52 1.66 7.73
C GLY A 327 10.97 1.27 7.93
N MET A 328 11.62 0.76 6.90
CA MET A 328 13.04 0.45 6.90
C MET A 328 13.91 1.68 7.25
N GLN A 329 13.59 2.84 6.69
CA GLN A 329 14.28 4.10 7.00
C GLN A 329 14.05 4.53 8.46
N GLN A 330 12.85 4.35 9.01
CA GLN A 330 12.57 4.62 10.42
C GLN A 330 13.39 3.68 11.33
N MET A 331 13.41 2.39 11.02
CA MET A 331 14.20 1.42 11.78
C MET A 331 15.69 1.79 11.78
N SER A 332 16.25 2.17 10.63
CA SER A 332 17.66 2.57 10.55
C SER A 332 17.97 3.84 11.33
N LYS A 333 17.03 4.81 11.38
CA LYS A 333 17.17 6.03 12.18
C LYS A 333 17.15 5.75 13.68
N TRP A 334 16.34 4.82 14.15
CA TRP A 334 16.35 4.40 15.55
C TRP A 334 17.65 3.73 15.96
N LEU A 335 18.25 2.95 15.06
CA LEU A 335 19.48 2.21 15.36
C LEU A 335 20.74 3.05 15.27
N TYR A 336 20.82 3.94 14.27
CA TYR A 336 22.06 4.61 13.87
C TYR A 336 21.95 6.13 13.78
N GLY A 337 20.78 6.68 14.01
CA GLY A 337 20.52 8.12 13.93
C GLY A 337 20.22 8.72 15.29
N ASP A 338 20.22 10.05 15.35
CA ASP A 338 19.79 10.81 16.54
C ASP A 338 18.27 10.94 16.60
N TRP A 339 17.55 9.82 16.46
CA TRP A 339 16.11 9.87 16.48
C TRP A 339 15.59 9.77 17.92
N SER A 340 14.66 10.67 18.25
CA SER A 340 13.94 10.69 19.52
C SER A 340 12.46 10.37 19.33
N TYR A 341 11.76 10.08 20.44
CA TYR A 341 10.31 9.90 20.43
C TYR A 341 9.56 11.14 19.91
N ASP A 342 10.07 12.34 20.19
CA ASP A 342 9.48 13.59 19.68
C ASP A 342 9.60 13.69 18.17
N ASN A 343 10.74 13.27 17.62
CA ASN A 343 10.94 13.21 16.16
C ASN A 343 10.02 12.17 15.51
N PHE A 344 9.81 11.03 16.16
CA PHE A 344 8.89 10.00 15.69
C PHE A 344 7.45 10.53 15.59
N VAL A 345 6.96 11.20 16.63
CA VAL A 345 5.63 11.82 16.66
C VAL A 345 5.48 12.90 15.59
N LYS A 346 6.47 13.78 15.45
CA LYS A 346 6.45 14.84 14.43
C LYS A 346 6.45 14.30 13.01
N TYR A 347 7.18 13.23 12.75
CA TYR A 347 7.25 12.61 11.43
C TYR A 347 5.91 11.97 11.03
N GLN A 348 5.18 11.40 11.98
CA GLN A 348 3.85 10.85 11.72
C GLN A 348 2.83 11.92 11.35
N SER A 349 2.89 13.10 11.99
CA SER A 349 1.97 14.20 11.69
C SER A 349 2.16 14.80 10.28
N VAL A 350 3.36 14.66 9.70
CA VAL A 350 3.67 15.14 8.34
C VAL A 350 3.20 14.15 7.27
N SER A 351 3.19 12.86 7.58
CA SER A 351 2.72 11.82 6.64
C SER A 351 1.20 11.66 6.63
N ALA A 352 0.47 12.34 7.51
CA ALA A 352 -1.00 12.32 7.61
C ALA A 352 -1.68 13.53 6.92
N ASN A 353 -0.91 14.46 6.35
CA ASN A 353 -1.35 15.58 5.52
C ASN A 353 -0.87 15.36 4.09
#